data_ebfa831670c660a5f5a4b8fa2ace8d48
#
_entry.id   ebfa831670c660a5f5a4b8fa2ace8d48
#
_cell.length_a   1.000
_cell.length_b   1.000
_cell.length_c   1.000
_cell.angle_alpha   90.00
_cell.angle_beta   90.00
_cell.angle_gamma   90.00
#
_symmetry.space_group_name_H-M   'P 1'
#
loop_
_entity.id
_entity.type
_entity.pdbx_description
1 polymer ?
#
loop_
_entity_poly.entity_id
_entity_poly.type
_entity_poly.pdbx_seq_one_letter_code
_entity_poly.pdbx_strand_id
1 'polypeptide(L)'
;GKHIDKFVLVPLLGFTMMGNYQLGIQFISLFQLLPIIVLKYTIPLDAVGKSNRHLKILMILFISGLTVSIIFLAPILIPLFFQKFIYVVNIVQILSFSLVPMTISTIYSSKFYAKNDSKTVSISALIFILSFILLVILFNDVLDVNKIAIIYVVSSICQGMFYFIVDLKKEILKS
;
A
#
# COMPACT_ATOMS: atom_id res chain seq x y z
N GLY A 1 -8.05 7.28 -7.85
CA GLY A 1 -8.31 6.68 -6.52
C GLY A 1 -7.43 7.16 -5.37
N LYS A 2 -6.35 7.93 -5.61
CA LYS A 2 -5.38 8.31 -4.55
C LYS A 2 -5.81 9.45 -3.61
N HIS A 3 -7.04 9.95 -3.69
CA HIS A 3 -7.45 11.13 -2.93
C HIS A 3 -8.83 11.00 -2.25
N ILE A 4 -9.45 9.84 -2.30
CA ILE A 4 -10.77 9.60 -1.67
C ILE A 4 -10.65 9.65 -0.14
N ASP A 5 -9.53 9.16 0.40
CA ASP A 5 -9.18 9.23 1.81
C ASP A 5 -9.29 10.65 2.36
N LYS A 6 -8.87 11.67 1.59
CA LYS A 6 -8.90 13.08 2.02
C LYS A 6 -10.31 13.60 2.23
N PHE A 7 -11.24 13.27 1.34
CA PHE A 7 -12.63 13.73 1.44
C PHE A 7 -13.35 13.16 2.65
N VAL A 8 -12.98 11.93 3.06
CA VAL A 8 -13.56 11.26 4.23
C VAL A 8 -12.90 11.73 5.52
N LEU A 9 -11.59 11.95 5.51
CA LEU A 9 -10.82 12.21 6.73
C LEU A 9 -10.77 13.67 7.17
N VAL A 10 -10.83 14.64 6.24
CA VAL A 10 -10.76 16.08 6.57
C VAL A 10 -11.87 16.50 7.54
N PRO A 11 -13.15 16.14 7.34
CA PRO A 11 -14.21 16.48 8.27
C PRO A 11 -14.05 15.85 9.66
N LEU A 12 -13.38 14.70 9.76
CA LEU A 12 -13.25 13.92 10.99
C LEU A 12 -12.05 14.32 11.84
N LEU A 13 -10.93 14.68 11.22
CA LEU A 13 -9.65 14.90 11.90
C LEU A 13 -9.24 16.36 12.03
N GLY A 14 -9.78 17.24 11.21
CA GLY A 14 -9.29 18.60 11.06
C GLY A 14 -7.98 18.69 10.25
N PHE A 15 -7.65 19.92 9.85
CA PHE A 15 -6.56 20.18 8.87
C PHE A 15 -5.16 19.80 9.39
N THR A 16 -4.86 20.01 10.67
CA THR A 16 -3.53 19.76 11.22
C THR A 16 -3.19 18.26 11.28
N MET A 17 -4.13 17.45 11.77
CA MET A 17 -3.94 15.99 11.83
C MET A 17 -3.89 15.38 10.44
N MET A 18 -4.73 15.88 9.52
CA MET A 18 -4.71 15.46 8.11
C MET A 18 -3.39 15.81 7.44
N GLY A 19 -2.78 16.97 7.77
CA GLY A 19 -1.45 17.35 7.27
C GLY A 19 -0.36 16.35 7.67
N ASN A 20 -0.32 15.94 8.94
CA ASN A 20 0.64 14.96 9.45
C ASN A 20 0.46 13.58 8.77
N TYR A 21 -0.78 13.12 8.63
CA TYR A 21 -1.09 11.89 7.90
C TYR A 21 -0.65 11.95 6.44
N GLN A 22 -0.94 13.07 5.77
CA GLN A 22 -0.55 13.29 4.37
C GLN A 22 0.96 13.27 4.18
N LEU A 23 1.73 13.85 5.11
CA LEU A 23 3.19 13.76 5.08
C LEU A 23 3.66 12.31 5.22
N GLY A 24 3.09 11.54 6.14
CA GLY A 24 3.38 10.11 6.26
C GLY A 24 3.14 9.35 4.96
N ILE A 25 1.98 9.57 4.32
CA ILE A 25 1.66 8.97 3.02
C ILE A 25 2.66 9.40 1.94
N GLN A 26 3.10 10.66 1.90
CA GLN A 26 4.10 11.12 0.93
C GLN A 26 5.43 10.41 1.12
N PHE A 27 5.92 10.25 2.37
CA PHE A 27 7.14 9.48 2.64
C PHE A 27 7.03 8.05 2.11
N ILE A 28 5.94 7.36 2.41
CA ILE A 28 5.72 5.99 1.93
C ILE A 28 5.59 5.92 0.41
N SER A 29 4.96 6.93 -0.21
CA SER A 29 4.80 7.00 -1.66
C SER A 29 6.13 7.08 -2.41
N LEU A 30 7.18 7.69 -1.83
CA LEU A 30 8.52 7.70 -2.42
C LEU A 30 9.08 6.28 -2.56
N PHE A 31 8.90 5.45 -1.54
CA PHE A 31 9.38 4.06 -1.59
C PHE A 31 8.54 3.17 -2.51
N GLN A 32 7.27 3.52 -2.73
CA GLN A 32 6.41 2.84 -3.69
C GLN A 32 6.77 3.09 -5.16
N LEU A 33 7.59 4.10 -5.46
CA LEU A 33 8.08 4.32 -6.81
C LEU A 33 8.85 3.10 -7.35
N LEU A 34 9.63 2.43 -6.50
CA LEU A 34 10.41 1.25 -6.90
C LEU A 34 9.51 0.10 -7.41
N PRO A 35 8.50 -0.39 -6.65
CA PRO A 35 7.54 -1.35 -7.17
C PRO A 35 6.85 -0.92 -8.45
N ILE A 36 6.49 0.35 -8.59
CA ILE A 36 5.81 0.89 -9.77
C ILE A 36 6.73 0.84 -11.01
N ILE A 37 8.01 1.17 -10.87
CA ILE A 37 8.99 1.08 -11.96
C ILE A 37 9.15 -0.37 -12.41
N VAL A 38 9.31 -1.29 -11.45
CA VAL A 38 9.41 -2.72 -11.76
C VAL A 38 8.13 -3.25 -12.40
N LEU A 39 6.95 -2.79 -11.96
CA LEU A 39 5.68 -3.12 -12.60
C LEU A 39 5.67 -2.75 -14.08
N LYS A 40 6.09 -1.54 -14.44
CA LYS A 40 6.16 -1.10 -15.84
C LYS A 40 7.08 -1.99 -16.70
N TYR A 41 8.13 -2.53 -16.10
CA TYR A 41 9.04 -3.45 -16.76
C TYR A 41 8.46 -4.88 -16.85
N THR A 42 7.74 -5.33 -15.82
CA THR A 42 7.23 -6.71 -15.76
C THR A 42 5.97 -6.94 -16.58
N ILE A 43 5.11 -5.92 -16.78
CA ILE A 43 3.87 -6.05 -17.57
C ILE A 43 4.13 -6.61 -18.97
N PRO A 44 5.03 -6.04 -19.81
CA PRO A 44 5.29 -6.58 -21.15
C PRO A 44 5.91 -7.97 -21.12
N LEU A 45 6.76 -8.28 -20.13
CA LEU A 45 7.34 -9.62 -19.97
C LEU A 45 6.29 -10.66 -19.58
N ASP A 46 5.40 -10.32 -18.66
CA ASP A 46 4.29 -11.19 -18.27
C ASP A 46 3.31 -11.42 -19.44
N ALA A 47 3.10 -10.41 -20.30
CA ALA A 47 2.23 -10.51 -21.48
C ALA A 47 2.75 -11.51 -22.52
N VAL A 48 4.07 -11.62 -22.70
CA VAL A 48 4.70 -12.60 -23.61
C VAL A 48 5.02 -13.95 -22.94
N GLY A 49 4.52 -14.17 -21.72
CA GLY A 49 4.73 -15.42 -20.97
C GLY A 49 6.12 -15.58 -20.33
N LYS A 50 6.99 -14.58 -20.44
CA LYS A 50 8.34 -14.57 -19.85
C LYS A 50 8.32 -13.97 -18.43
N SER A 51 7.50 -14.53 -17.54
CA SER A 51 7.42 -14.06 -16.16
C SER A 51 8.73 -14.27 -15.41
N ASN A 52 9.34 -13.19 -14.91
CA ASN A 52 10.55 -13.25 -14.10
C ASN A 52 10.20 -13.39 -12.61
N ARG A 53 10.00 -14.65 -12.15
CA ARG A 53 9.67 -14.97 -10.76
C ARG A 53 10.77 -14.51 -9.79
N HIS A 54 12.04 -14.66 -10.18
CA HIS A 54 13.17 -14.24 -9.33
C HIS A 54 13.14 -12.74 -9.05
N LEU A 55 12.89 -11.91 -10.08
CA LEU A 55 12.78 -10.47 -9.93
C LEU A 55 11.64 -10.09 -8.96
N LYS A 56 10.49 -10.75 -9.06
CA LYS A 56 9.33 -10.50 -8.19
C LYS A 56 9.62 -10.85 -6.73
N ILE A 57 10.27 -11.99 -6.49
CA ILE A 57 10.68 -12.42 -5.14
C ILE A 57 11.74 -11.46 -4.58
N LEU A 58 12.75 -11.12 -5.36
CA LEU A 58 13.81 -10.19 -4.95
C LEU A 58 13.23 -8.82 -4.58
N MET A 59 12.23 -8.35 -5.32
CA MET A 59 11.54 -7.09 -5.02
C MET A 59 10.79 -7.16 -3.69
N ILE A 60 10.10 -8.26 -3.40
CA ILE A 60 9.42 -8.45 -2.10
C ILE A 60 10.44 -8.46 -0.96
N LEU A 61 11.55 -9.19 -1.11
CA LEU A 61 12.62 -9.24 -0.10
C LEU A 61 13.25 -7.86 0.11
N PHE A 62 13.54 -7.14 -0.97
CA PHE A 62 14.10 -5.79 -0.91
C PHE A 62 13.16 -4.82 -0.17
N ILE A 63 11.86 -4.81 -0.53
CA ILE A 63 10.87 -3.95 0.13
C ILE A 63 10.65 -4.35 1.59
N SER A 64 10.72 -5.64 1.92
CA SER A 64 10.64 -6.09 3.31
C SER A 64 11.84 -5.59 4.12
N GLY A 65 13.06 -5.69 3.59
CA GLY A 65 14.25 -5.12 4.20
C GLY A 65 14.18 -3.60 4.36
N LEU A 66 13.68 -2.91 3.33
CA LEU A 66 13.45 -1.47 3.36
C LEU A 66 12.41 -1.08 4.42
N THR A 67 11.33 -1.84 4.56
CA THR A 67 10.31 -1.62 5.59
C THR A 67 10.93 -1.68 6.99
N VAL A 68 11.73 -2.73 7.26
CA VAL A 68 12.47 -2.86 8.53
C VAL A 68 13.42 -1.68 8.73
N SER A 69 14.16 -1.29 7.70
CA SER A 69 15.08 -0.14 7.75
C SER A 69 14.33 1.17 8.07
N ILE A 70 13.17 1.41 7.47
CA ILE A 70 12.37 2.61 7.76
C ILE A 70 11.91 2.62 9.22
N ILE A 71 11.46 1.48 9.77
CA ILE A 71 10.99 1.40 11.16
C ILE A 71 12.09 1.82 12.13
N PHE A 72 13.34 1.41 11.89
CA PHE A 72 14.47 1.73 12.78
C PHE A 72 15.08 3.10 12.48
N LEU A 73 15.12 3.55 11.23
CA LEU A 73 15.77 4.80 10.84
C LEU A 73 14.84 6.02 10.94
N ALA A 74 13.52 5.86 10.77
CA ALA A 74 12.59 6.97 10.84
C ALA A 74 12.69 7.80 12.14
N PRO A 75 12.77 7.20 13.34
CA PRO A 75 12.89 7.96 14.58
C PRO A 75 14.21 8.74 14.70
N ILE A 76 15.23 8.41 13.92
CA ILE A 76 16.53 9.11 13.89
C ILE A 76 16.53 10.17 12.79
N LEU A 77 16.15 9.79 11.58
CA LEU A 77 16.28 10.65 10.40
C LEU A 77 15.22 11.77 10.37
N ILE A 78 13.97 11.47 10.74
CA ILE A 78 12.91 12.46 10.67
C ILE A 78 13.17 13.63 11.63
N PRO A 79 13.51 13.43 12.92
CA PRO A 79 13.86 14.54 13.82
C PRO A 79 15.13 15.29 13.40
N LEU A 80 16.10 14.59 12.80
CA LEU A 80 17.35 15.21 12.37
C LEU A 80 17.13 16.21 11.21
N PHE A 81 16.33 15.82 10.21
CA PHE A 81 16.10 16.66 9.04
C PHE A 81 14.81 17.50 9.12
N PHE A 82 13.83 17.09 9.92
CA PHE A 82 12.49 17.67 9.97
C PHE A 82 12.00 17.83 11.41
N GLN A 83 12.67 18.62 12.23
CA GLN A 83 12.36 18.81 13.67
C GLN A 83 10.89 19.17 13.96
N LYS A 84 10.23 19.91 13.05
CA LYS A 84 8.80 20.29 13.19
C LYS A 84 7.84 19.11 13.03
N PHE A 85 8.29 17.96 12.51
CA PHE A 85 7.44 16.82 12.13
C PHE A 85 7.70 15.56 12.97
N ILE A 86 8.12 15.72 14.23
CA ILE A 86 8.37 14.60 15.15
C ILE A 86 7.15 13.68 15.27
N TYR A 87 5.93 14.24 15.25
CA TYR A 87 4.68 13.46 15.32
C TYR A 87 4.45 12.55 14.09
N VAL A 88 5.13 12.82 12.98
CA VAL A 88 5.01 12.00 11.75
C VAL A 88 5.80 10.70 11.86
N VAL A 89 6.76 10.60 12.79
CA VAL A 89 7.59 9.40 12.97
C VAL A 89 6.74 8.15 13.16
N ASN A 90 5.84 8.16 14.15
CA ASN A 90 4.97 7.02 14.44
C ASN A 90 4.08 6.66 13.23
N ILE A 91 3.56 7.68 12.53
CA ILE A 91 2.72 7.51 11.35
C ILE A 91 3.52 6.80 10.23
N VAL A 92 4.77 7.24 9.97
CA VAL A 92 5.65 6.64 8.96
C VAL A 92 6.01 5.21 9.34
N GLN A 93 6.32 4.95 10.61
CA GLN A 93 6.60 3.59 11.08
C GLN A 93 5.40 2.65 10.86
N ILE A 94 4.18 3.07 11.23
CA ILE A 94 2.97 2.28 11.02
C ILE A 94 2.71 2.08 9.52
N LEU A 95 2.72 3.16 8.75
CA LEU A 95 2.45 3.10 7.31
C LEU A 95 3.49 2.29 6.55
N SER A 96 4.73 2.17 7.04
CA SER A 96 5.77 1.37 6.38
C SER A 96 5.37 -0.10 6.24
N PHE A 97 4.56 -0.65 7.17
CA PHE A 97 4.02 -1.99 7.05
C PHE A 97 3.12 -2.18 5.81
N SER A 98 2.56 -1.11 5.25
CA SER A 98 1.76 -1.19 4.03
C SER A 98 2.60 -1.44 2.77
N LEU A 99 3.91 -1.17 2.80
CA LEU A 99 4.80 -1.32 1.64
C LEU A 99 4.81 -2.75 1.09
N VAL A 100 4.84 -3.74 1.98
CA VAL A 100 4.88 -5.16 1.58
C VAL A 100 3.57 -5.58 0.89
N PRO A 101 2.37 -5.44 1.50
CA PRO A 101 1.13 -5.84 0.84
C PRO A 101 0.84 -5.01 -0.41
N MET A 102 1.22 -3.74 -0.46
CA MET A 102 1.09 -2.92 -1.67
C MET A 102 2.01 -3.39 -2.79
N THR A 103 3.23 -3.82 -2.47
CA THR A 103 4.15 -4.41 -3.45
C THR A 103 3.61 -5.72 -4.00
N ILE A 104 3.07 -6.58 -3.15
CA ILE A 104 2.39 -7.81 -3.56
C ILE A 104 1.22 -7.48 -4.50
N SER A 105 0.37 -6.53 -4.12
CA SER A 105 -0.75 -6.06 -4.95
C SER A 105 -0.28 -5.53 -6.30
N THR A 106 0.86 -4.83 -6.34
CA THR A 106 1.48 -4.32 -7.58
C THR A 106 1.93 -5.46 -8.49
N ILE A 107 2.56 -6.50 -7.93
CA ILE A 107 3.00 -7.70 -8.68
C ILE A 107 1.80 -8.43 -9.28
N TYR A 108 0.73 -8.64 -8.52
CA TYR A 108 -0.49 -9.27 -9.04
C TYR A 108 -1.20 -8.40 -10.07
N SER A 109 -1.24 -7.08 -9.87
CA SER A 109 -1.78 -6.15 -10.87
C SER A 109 -1.07 -6.29 -12.21
N SER A 110 0.28 -6.43 -12.23
CA SER A 110 1.05 -6.70 -13.45
C SER A 110 0.57 -7.98 -14.16
N LYS A 111 0.43 -9.08 -13.39
CA LYS A 111 -0.04 -10.38 -13.93
C LYS A 111 -1.44 -10.28 -14.53
N PHE A 112 -2.37 -9.54 -13.89
CA PHE A 112 -3.74 -9.37 -14.39
C PHE A 112 -3.82 -8.40 -15.56
N TYR A 113 -3.09 -7.29 -15.55
CA TYR A 113 -3.00 -6.39 -16.72
C TYR A 113 -2.44 -7.09 -17.95
N ALA A 114 -1.39 -7.90 -17.80
CA ALA A 114 -0.81 -8.69 -18.88
C ALA A 114 -1.82 -9.67 -19.52
N LYS A 115 -2.83 -10.11 -18.74
CA LYS A 115 -3.92 -10.99 -19.20
C LYS A 115 -5.17 -10.22 -19.65
N ASN A 116 -5.10 -8.90 -19.82
CA ASN A 116 -6.24 -8.01 -20.12
C ASN A 116 -7.41 -8.10 -19.10
N ASP A 117 -7.13 -8.52 -17.87
CA ASP A 117 -8.12 -8.66 -16.80
C ASP A 117 -8.18 -7.40 -15.93
N SER A 118 -8.52 -6.29 -16.53
CA SER A 118 -8.68 -5.00 -15.83
C SER A 118 -9.81 -5.03 -14.81
N LYS A 119 -10.80 -5.91 -14.96
CA LYS A 119 -11.92 -6.08 -14.01
C LYS A 119 -11.42 -6.49 -12.63
N THR A 120 -10.58 -7.52 -12.55
CA THR A 120 -9.98 -7.97 -11.28
C THR A 120 -9.17 -6.86 -10.61
N VAL A 121 -8.44 -6.06 -11.38
CA VAL A 121 -7.67 -4.92 -10.84
C VAL A 121 -8.60 -3.83 -10.30
N SER A 122 -9.67 -3.50 -11.02
CA SER A 122 -10.65 -2.51 -10.55
C SER A 122 -11.39 -2.98 -9.29
N ILE A 123 -11.78 -4.25 -9.22
CA ILE A 123 -12.42 -4.83 -8.02
C ILE A 123 -11.47 -4.78 -6.82
N SER A 124 -10.18 -5.09 -7.00
CA SER A 124 -9.21 -5.01 -5.90
C SER A 124 -9.06 -3.58 -5.35
N ALA A 125 -9.09 -2.58 -6.23
CA ALA A 125 -9.05 -1.17 -5.82
C ALA A 125 -10.33 -0.77 -5.05
N LEU A 126 -11.50 -1.28 -5.47
CA LEU A 126 -12.76 -1.09 -4.74
C LEU A 126 -12.71 -1.74 -3.36
N ILE A 127 -12.15 -2.95 -3.23
CA ILE A 127 -11.98 -3.63 -1.93
C ILE A 127 -11.12 -2.80 -0.99
N PHE A 128 -10.01 -2.23 -1.47
CA PHE A 128 -9.20 -1.33 -0.65
C PHE A 128 -10.02 -0.14 -0.15
N ILE A 129 -10.75 0.53 -1.04
CA ILE A 129 -11.55 1.72 -0.70
C ILE A 129 -12.68 1.35 0.27
N LEU A 130 -13.42 0.28 -0.01
CA LEU A 130 -14.55 -0.15 0.82
C LEU A 130 -14.08 -0.60 2.21
N SER A 131 -13.00 -1.38 2.30
CA SER A 131 -12.45 -1.79 3.60
C SER A 131 -11.94 -0.59 4.39
N PHE A 132 -11.30 0.40 3.74
CA PHE A 132 -10.86 1.63 4.38
C PHE A 132 -12.04 2.42 4.95
N ILE A 133 -13.06 2.69 4.14
CA ILE A 133 -14.26 3.45 4.57
C ILE A 133 -14.98 2.71 5.69
N LEU A 134 -15.20 1.41 5.56
CA LEU A 134 -15.87 0.58 6.56
C LEU A 134 -15.14 0.63 7.90
N LEU A 135 -13.81 0.49 7.91
CA LEU A 135 -13.02 0.53 9.12
C LEU A 135 -13.00 1.95 9.74
N VAL A 136 -12.97 3.01 8.93
CA VAL A 136 -13.09 4.38 9.44
C VAL A 136 -14.43 4.59 10.14
N ILE A 137 -15.53 4.10 9.56
CA ILE A 137 -16.86 4.21 10.17
C ILE A 137 -16.96 3.40 11.47
N LEU A 138 -16.42 2.18 11.49
CA LEU A 138 -16.47 1.30 12.67
C LEU A 138 -15.68 1.87 13.86
N PHE A 139 -14.59 2.61 13.60
CA PHE A 139 -13.72 3.15 14.65
C PHE A 139 -13.89 4.66 14.84
N ASN A 140 -14.99 5.26 14.34
CA ASN A 140 -15.22 6.71 14.32
C ASN A 140 -15.09 7.38 15.70
N ASP A 141 -15.59 6.74 16.76
CA ASP A 141 -15.61 7.32 18.11
C ASP A 141 -14.22 7.50 18.76
N VAL A 142 -13.19 6.88 18.20
CA VAL A 142 -11.82 6.87 18.77
C VAL A 142 -10.77 7.14 17.70
N LEU A 143 -11.13 7.86 16.61
CA LEU A 143 -10.23 8.13 15.50
C LEU A 143 -9.06 9.04 15.93
N ASP A 144 -7.86 8.48 15.79
CA ASP A 144 -6.58 9.19 15.87
C ASP A 144 -5.79 8.93 14.60
N VAL A 145 -4.82 9.77 14.29
CA VAL A 145 -3.97 9.67 13.08
C VAL A 145 -3.26 8.32 12.98
N ASN A 146 -2.79 7.78 14.11
CA ASN A 146 -2.16 6.47 14.16
C ASN A 146 -3.15 5.34 13.82
N LYS A 147 -4.40 5.44 14.27
CA LYS A 147 -5.44 4.46 13.93
C LYS A 147 -5.77 4.48 12.45
N ILE A 148 -5.81 5.67 11.83
CA ILE A 148 -6.01 5.79 10.39
C ILE A 148 -4.85 5.15 9.63
N ALA A 149 -3.61 5.33 10.10
CA ALA A 149 -2.46 4.65 9.53
C ALA A 149 -2.59 3.11 9.63
N ILE A 150 -3.08 2.59 10.75
CA ILE A 150 -3.36 1.16 10.93
C ILE A 150 -4.48 0.70 9.98
N ILE A 151 -5.57 1.45 9.88
CA ILE A 151 -6.68 1.17 8.94
C ILE A 151 -6.17 1.09 7.51
N TYR A 152 -5.29 2.00 7.11
CA TYR A 152 -4.65 1.98 5.78
C TYR A 152 -3.84 0.70 5.55
N VAL A 153 -3.05 0.28 6.54
CA VAL A 153 -2.28 -0.99 6.48
C VAL A 153 -3.22 -2.19 6.34
N VAL A 154 -4.25 -2.27 7.18
CA VAL A 154 -5.22 -3.37 7.13
C VAL A 154 -5.94 -3.41 5.78
N SER A 155 -6.35 -2.27 5.25
CA SER A 155 -7.00 -2.18 3.93
C SER A 155 -6.06 -2.63 2.80
N SER A 156 -4.77 -2.32 2.89
CA SER A 156 -3.77 -2.80 1.93
C SER A 156 -3.55 -4.31 2.00
N ILE A 157 -3.63 -4.90 3.20
CA ILE A 157 -3.58 -6.36 3.40
C ILE A 157 -4.82 -7.01 2.78
N CYS A 158 -6.02 -6.47 3.02
CA CYS A 158 -7.26 -6.97 2.42
C CYS A 158 -7.18 -7.00 0.89
N GLN A 159 -6.64 -5.94 0.29
CA GLN A 159 -6.40 -5.87 -1.16
C GLN A 159 -5.43 -6.97 -1.64
N GLY A 160 -4.31 -7.15 -0.94
CA GLY A 160 -3.32 -8.17 -1.28
C GLY A 160 -3.89 -9.58 -1.16
N MET A 161 -4.65 -9.86 -0.10
CA MET A 161 -5.31 -11.15 0.10
C MET A 161 -6.34 -11.45 -1.00
N PHE A 162 -7.12 -10.45 -1.42
CA PHE A 162 -8.06 -10.62 -2.53
C PHE A 162 -7.36 -11.08 -3.81
N TYR A 163 -6.25 -10.43 -4.17
CA TYR A 163 -5.48 -10.85 -5.34
C TYR A 163 -4.98 -12.28 -5.23
N PHE A 164 -4.46 -12.65 -4.06
CA PHE A 164 -3.98 -14.01 -3.82
C PHE A 164 -5.09 -15.06 -3.97
N ILE A 165 -6.27 -14.81 -3.39
CA ILE A 165 -7.42 -15.71 -3.49
C ILE A 165 -7.89 -15.85 -4.95
N VAL A 166 -7.99 -14.74 -5.68
CA VAL A 166 -8.44 -14.77 -7.09
C VAL A 166 -7.43 -15.52 -7.97
N ASP A 167 -6.14 -15.33 -7.71
CA ASP A 167 -5.09 -16.02 -8.49
C ASP A 167 -5.14 -17.52 -8.24
N LEU A 168 -5.22 -17.97 -6.98
CA LEU A 168 -5.38 -19.39 -6.64
C LEU A 168 -6.61 -20.01 -7.30
N LYS A 169 -7.76 -19.32 -7.21
CA LYS A 169 -9.01 -19.82 -7.84
C LYS A 169 -8.86 -19.99 -9.35
N LYS A 170 -8.19 -19.07 -10.03
CA LYS A 170 -7.97 -19.13 -11.46
C LYS A 170 -6.94 -20.20 -11.87
N GLU A 171 -6.01 -20.55 -11.00
CA GLU A 171 -5.07 -21.66 -11.23
C GLU A 171 -5.79 -23.01 -11.08
N ILE A 172 -6.60 -23.19 -10.05
CA ILE A 172 -7.38 -24.42 -9.83
C ILE A 172 -8.37 -24.68 -10.99
N LEU A 173 -9.00 -23.63 -11.52
CA LEU A 173 -9.97 -23.77 -12.64
C LEU A 173 -9.30 -24.08 -13.99
N LYS A 174 -7.97 -23.99 -14.09
CA LYS A 174 -7.20 -24.35 -15.30
C LYS A 174 -6.55 -25.73 -15.26
N SER A 175 -6.49 -26.33 -14.08
CA SER A 175 -6.07 -27.71 -13.84
C SER A 175 -7.21 -28.69 -14.10
#